data_04e3fe86c5d702f3014a47036f084b0d
#
_entry.id   04e3fe86c5d702f3014a47036f084b0d
#
_cell.length_a   1.000
_cell.length_b   1.000
_cell.length_c   1.000
_cell.angle_alpha   90.00
_cell.angle_beta   90.00
_cell.angle_gamma   90.00
#
_symmetry.space_group_name_H-M   'P 1'
#
loop_
_entity.id
_entity.type
_entity.pdbx_description
1 polymer ?
#
loop_
_entity_poly.entity_id
_entity_poly.type
_entity_poly.pdbx_seq_one_letter_code
_entity_poly.pdbx_strand_id
1 'polypeptide(L)'
;MIIHLNEPDRLILRGTTSVISAVLCSILLVVVGLSLSAAVAGYTAGWGVAAGAVCIGGGIVWLVYHKTEVVFDRASNLLTLRKTMLHGTREDTITLENVKQADVDLKRNERSNNRLHTSYTYQLCVVTGAAQNRHRVALSHGYTTSRRHLVTAQKINDWLGVPDAPIAVGPSMADVAEVIKTLGFGKST
;
A
#
# COMPACT_ATOMS: atom_id res chain seq x y z
N MET A 1 -1.96 4.04 3.90
CA MET A 1 -3.26 3.84 4.55
C MET A 1 -3.30 4.69 5.80
N ILE A 2 -4.39 5.40 6.06
CA ILE A 2 -4.54 6.37 7.16
C ILE A 2 -5.79 5.98 7.93
N ILE A 3 -5.73 6.07 9.27
CA ILE A 3 -6.89 5.88 10.13
C ILE A 3 -7.77 7.12 9.97
N HIS A 4 -9.02 6.92 9.59
CA HIS A 4 -9.99 7.98 9.37
C HIS A 4 -10.95 8.11 10.54
N LEU A 5 -11.33 7.01 11.16
CA LEU A 5 -12.17 6.94 12.34
C LEU A 5 -11.58 5.93 13.31
N ASN A 6 -11.54 6.26 14.60
CA ASN A 6 -11.08 5.38 15.66
C ASN A 6 -12.03 5.53 16.87
N GLU A 7 -13.11 4.77 16.80
CA GLU A 7 -14.10 4.68 17.88
C GLU A 7 -14.02 3.29 18.53
N PRO A 8 -14.52 3.10 19.75
CA PRO A 8 -14.48 1.80 20.44
C PRO A 8 -15.12 0.68 19.64
N ASP A 9 -16.21 0.98 18.96
CA ASP A 9 -17.00 -0.01 18.21
C ASP A 9 -16.65 -0.05 16.72
N ARG A 10 -15.97 0.98 16.20
CA ARG A 10 -15.71 1.10 14.77
C ARG A 10 -14.38 1.72 14.46
N LEU A 11 -13.56 1.01 13.65
CA LEU A 11 -12.29 1.50 13.15
C LEU A 11 -12.33 1.53 11.61
N ILE A 12 -12.09 2.70 11.02
CA ILE A 12 -12.09 2.89 9.56
C ILE A 12 -10.71 3.32 9.10
N LEU A 13 -10.15 2.54 8.17
CA LEU A 13 -8.90 2.88 7.50
C LEU A 13 -9.18 3.17 6.02
N ARG A 14 -8.56 4.23 5.51
CA ARG A 14 -8.64 4.58 4.09
C ARG A 14 -7.26 4.64 3.46
N GLY A 15 -7.13 4.02 2.32
CA GLY A 15 -5.96 4.10 1.46
C GLY A 15 -6.37 4.55 0.07
N THR A 16 -5.67 5.54 -0.46
CA THR A 16 -5.89 6.00 -1.83
C THR A 16 -4.56 6.09 -2.55
N THR A 17 -4.57 5.78 -3.83
CA THR A 17 -3.46 6.10 -4.75
C THR A 17 -3.60 7.52 -5.31
N SER A 18 -4.42 8.36 -4.65
CA SER A 18 -4.79 9.68 -5.12
C SER A 18 -3.60 10.59 -5.46
N VAL A 19 -2.49 10.48 -4.73
CA VAL A 19 -1.30 11.31 -5.00
C VAL A 19 -0.70 10.95 -6.35
N ILE A 20 -0.50 9.66 -6.62
CA ILE A 20 0.05 9.21 -7.91
C ILE A 20 -0.90 9.56 -9.05
N SER A 21 -2.21 9.31 -8.86
CA SER A 21 -3.21 9.66 -9.85
C SER A 21 -3.28 11.19 -10.08
N ALA A 22 -3.18 12.01 -9.02
CA ALA A 22 -3.17 13.46 -9.16
C ALA A 22 -1.94 13.96 -9.92
N VAL A 23 -0.74 13.43 -9.63
CA VAL A 23 0.49 13.76 -10.37
C VAL A 23 0.35 13.36 -11.84
N LEU A 24 -0.13 12.16 -12.13
CA LEU A 24 -0.35 11.70 -13.51
C LEU A 24 -1.37 12.58 -14.25
N CYS A 25 -2.49 12.94 -13.60
CA CYS A 25 -3.46 13.87 -14.16
C CYS A 25 -2.85 15.26 -14.44
N SER A 26 -2.03 15.78 -13.53
CA SER A 26 -1.36 17.07 -13.72
C SER A 26 -0.41 17.04 -14.91
N ILE A 27 0.40 15.99 -15.06
CA ILE A 27 1.29 15.82 -16.21
C ILE A 27 0.48 15.72 -17.50
N LEU A 28 -0.60 14.94 -17.50
CA LEU A 28 -1.49 14.79 -18.65
C LEU A 28 -2.10 16.13 -19.08
N LEU A 29 -2.58 16.92 -18.12
CA LEU A 29 -3.13 18.26 -18.41
C LEU A 29 -2.11 19.19 -19.04
N VAL A 30 -0.86 19.18 -18.57
CA VAL A 30 0.23 19.98 -19.16
C VAL A 30 0.51 19.53 -20.60
N VAL A 31 0.64 18.24 -20.84
CA VAL A 31 0.90 17.71 -22.19
C VAL A 31 -0.23 18.06 -23.16
N VAL A 32 -1.48 17.87 -22.73
CA VAL A 32 -2.66 18.20 -23.55
C VAL A 32 -2.71 19.71 -23.82
N GLY A 33 -2.50 20.54 -22.82
CA GLY A 33 -2.50 22.00 -22.96
C GLY A 33 -1.44 22.51 -23.94
N LEU A 34 -0.19 22.00 -23.85
CA LEU A 34 0.88 22.34 -24.79
C LEU A 34 0.58 21.85 -26.20
N SER A 35 0.00 20.67 -26.36
CA SER A 35 -0.35 20.11 -27.67
C SER A 35 -1.47 20.90 -28.33
N LEU A 36 -2.48 21.34 -27.57
CA LEU A 36 -3.56 22.18 -28.07
C LEU A 36 -3.07 23.57 -28.46
N SER A 37 -2.17 24.19 -27.69
CA SER A 37 -1.59 25.50 -28.04
C SER A 37 -0.77 25.41 -29.33
N ALA A 38 -0.02 24.32 -29.54
CA ALA A 38 0.67 24.08 -30.79
C ALA A 38 -0.29 23.90 -31.98
N ALA A 39 -1.41 23.17 -31.77
CA ALA A 39 -2.43 22.97 -32.78
C ALA A 39 -3.10 24.29 -33.20
N VAL A 40 -3.40 25.17 -32.24
CA VAL A 40 -3.93 26.53 -32.50
C VAL A 40 -2.92 27.42 -33.23
N ALA A 41 -1.62 27.24 -32.96
CA ALA A 41 -0.54 27.93 -33.66
C ALA A 41 -0.30 27.43 -35.11
N GLY A 42 -1.12 26.49 -35.61
CA GLY A 42 -1.07 25.98 -36.98
C GLY A 42 -0.32 24.65 -37.16
N TYR A 43 0.19 24.06 -36.10
CA TYR A 43 0.87 22.75 -36.18
C TYR A 43 -0.19 21.62 -36.09
N THR A 44 -0.61 21.06 -37.23
CA THR A 44 -1.63 20.03 -37.32
C THR A 44 -1.31 18.77 -36.50
N ALA A 45 -0.03 18.43 -36.33
CA ALA A 45 0.42 17.34 -35.48
C ALA A 45 0.00 17.49 -34.00
N GLY A 46 -0.24 18.73 -33.54
CA GLY A 46 -0.70 19.03 -32.17
C GLY A 46 -2.00 18.33 -31.80
N TRP A 47 -2.93 18.21 -32.74
CA TRP A 47 -4.21 17.50 -32.52
C TRP A 47 -4.00 16.00 -32.30
N GLY A 48 -3.10 15.37 -33.08
CA GLY A 48 -2.79 13.96 -32.93
C GLY A 48 -2.13 13.65 -31.59
N VAL A 49 -1.19 14.50 -31.16
CA VAL A 49 -0.50 14.36 -29.86
C VAL A 49 -1.49 14.55 -28.70
N ALA A 50 -2.38 15.54 -28.76
CA ALA A 50 -3.39 15.78 -27.74
C ALA A 50 -4.34 14.57 -27.60
N ALA A 51 -4.86 14.06 -28.73
CA ALA A 51 -5.73 12.89 -28.73
C ALA A 51 -5.02 11.65 -28.18
N GLY A 52 -3.79 11.39 -28.62
CA GLY A 52 -2.99 10.27 -28.12
C GLY A 52 -2.71 10.38 -26.61
N ALA A 53 -2.37 11.57 -26.12
CA ALA A 53 -2.14 11.81 -24.70
C ALA A 53 -3.40 11.56 -23.86
N VAL A 54 -4.56 12.00 -24.32
CA VAL A 54 -5.84 11.74 -23.63
C VAL A 54 -6.15 10.25 -23.59
N CYS A 55 -6.02 9.54 -24.71
CA CYS A 55 -6.32 8.11 -24.77
C CYS A 55 -5.38 7.29 -23.88
N ILE A 56 -4.05 7.48 -24.03
CA ILE A 56 -3.07 6.70 -23.30
C ILE A 56 -3.02 7.12 -21.82
N GLY A 57 -2.92 8.43 -21.56
CA GLY A 57 -2.82 8.95 -20.20
C GLY A 57 -4.11 8.71 -19.40
N GLY A 58 -5.28 8.92 -20.03
CA GLY A 58 -6.58 8.59 -19.43
C GLY A 58 -6.71 7.10 -19.09
N GLY A 59 -6.25 6.23 -20.01
CA GLY A 59 -6.20 4.78 -19.78
C GLY A 59 -5.31 4.40 -18.60
N ILE A 60 -4.13 5.01 -18.48
CA ILE A 60 -3.22 4.76 -17.35
C ILE A 60 -3.84 5.23 -16.03
N VAL A 61 -4.42 6.44 -15.99
CA VAL A 61 -5.11 6.96 -14.79
C VAL A 61 -6.26 6.03 -14.40
N TRP A 62 -7.02 5.55 -15.37
CA TRP A 62 -8.12 4.63 -15.16
C TRP A 62 -7.68 3.29 -14.55
N LEU A 63 -6.55 2.75 -14.98
CA LEU A 63 -5.97 1.51 -14.44
C LEU A 63 -5.37 1.70 -13.04
N VAL A 64 -4.75 2.86 -12.78
CA VAL A 64 -4.03 3.13 -11.52
C VAL A 64 -4.96 3.61 -10.41
N TYR A 65 -6.10 4.22 -10.77
CA TYR A 65 -7.01 4.74 -9.75
C TYR A 65 -7.70 3.61 -8.99
N HIS A 66 -7.40 3.52 -7.70
CA HIS A 66 -8.13 2.66 -6.77
C HIS A 66 -8.14 3.26 -5.37
N LYS A 67 -9.24 3.03 -4.69
CA LYS A 67 -9.48 3.39 -3.30
C LYS A 67 -9.72 2.11 -2.52
N THR A 68 -8.99 1.97 -1.41
CA THR A 68 -9.21 0.87 -0.47
C THR A 68 -9.76 1.44 0.82
N GLU A 69 -10.86 0.91 1.28
CA GLU A 69 -11.46 1.23 2.57
C GLU A 69 -11.58 -0.07 3.36
N VAL A 70 -11.12 -0.05 4.61
CA VAL A 70 -11.19 -1.17 5.53
C VAL A 70 -11.97 -0.71 6.73
N VAL A 71 -13.05 -1.41 7.03
CA VAL A 71 -13.94 -1.13 8.15
C VAL A 71 -13.93 -2.33 9.10
N PHE A 72 -13.49 -2.10 10.32
CA PHE A 72 -13.65 -3.02 11.44
C PHE A 72 -14.88 -2.56 12.21
N ASP A 73 -15.85 -3.42 12.38
CA ASP A 73 -17.11 -3.10 13.03
C ASP A 73 -17.42 -4.20 14.07
N ARG A 74 -17.39 -3.82 15.35
CA ARG A 74 -17.70 -4.74 16.47
C ARG A 74 -19.17 -5.04 16.56
N ALA A 75 -20.04 -4.08 16.22
CA ALA A 75 -21.48 -4.30 16.32
C ALA A 75 -21.97 -5.37 15.36
N SER A 76 -21.43 -5.40 14.14
CA SER A 76 -21.73 -6.43 13.14
C SER A 76 -20.78 -7.64 13.22
N ASN A 77 -19.72 -7.58 14.03
CA ASN A 77 -18.65 -8.57 14.12
C ASN A 77 -17.96 -8.85 12.77
N LEU A 78 -17.82 -7.80 11.93
CA LEU A 78 -17.30 -7.93 10.57
C LEU A 78 -16.10 -7.01 10.32
N LEU A 79 -15.13 -7.55 9.60
CA LEU A 79 -14.09 -6.81 8.90
C LEU A 79 -14.49 -6.72 7.42
N THR A 80 -14.79 -5.53 6.94
CA THR A 80 -15.16 -5.28 5.55
C THR A 80 -14.00 -4.63 4.81
N LEU A 81 -13.52 -5.26 3.75
CA LEU A 81 -12.51 -4.75 2.86
C LEU A 81 -13.14 -4.33 1.53
N ARG A 82 -13.33 -3.03 1.33
CA ARG A 82 -13.92 -2.48 0.13
C ARG A 82 -12.82 -1.90 -0.77
N LYS A 83 -12.69 -2.45 -1.98
CA LYS A 83 -11.78 -1.97 -3.02
C LYS A 83 -12.61 -1.36 -4.14
N THR A 84 -12.57 -0.03 -4.28
CA THR A 84 -13.26 0.70 -5.33
C THR A 84 -12.27 1.02 -6.44
N MET A 85 -12.57 0.56 -7.63
CA MET A 85 -11.88 0.84 -8.89
C MET A 85 -12.82 1.60 -9.81
N LEU A 86 -12.33 2.24 -10.87
CA LEU A 86 -13.21 2.95 -11.81
C LEU A 86 -14.20 2.02 -12.54
N HIS A 87 -13.91 0.74 -12.66
CA HIS A 87 -14.77 -0.26 -13.29
C HIS A 87 -15.66 -1.04 -12.31
N GLY A 88 -15.62 -0.73 -11.02
CA GLY A 88 -16.49 -1.38 -10.03
C GLY A 88 -15.92 -1.38 -8.61
N THR A 89 -16.75 -1.88 -7.71
CA THR A 89 -16.38 -2.04 -6.29
C THR A 89 -16.39 -3.53 -5.96
N ARG A 90 -15.30 -4.00 -5.38
CA ARG A 90 -15.22 -5.33 -4.79
C ARG A 90 -15.25 -5.21 -3.28
N GLU A 91 -16.05 -6.03 -2.65
CA GLU A 91 -16.19 -6.08 -1.21
C GLU A 91 -15.93 -7.51 -0.74
N ASP A 92 -14.94 -7.65 0.15
CA ASP A 92 -14.61 -8.91 0.80
C ASP A 92 -14.89 -8.73 2.30
N THR A 93 -15.61 -9.67 2.92
CA THR A 93 -15.98 -9.63 4.35
C THR A 93 -15.34 -10.80 5.10
N ILE A 94 -14.86 -10.54 6.31
CA ILE A 94 -14.25 -11.53 7.20
C ILE A 94 -14.86 -11.31 8.57
N THR A 95 -15.23 -12.38 9.28
CA THR A 95 -15.69 -12.29 10.66
C THR A 95 -14.54 -11.84 11.57
N LEU A 96 -14.77 -10.84 12.43
CA LEU A 96 -13.76 -10.29 13.33
C LEU A 96 -13.16 -11.32 14.29
N GLU A 97 -13.95 -12.31 14.73
CA GLU A 97 -13.47 -13.42 15.55
C GLU A 97 -12.33 -14.22 14.89
N ASN A 98 -12.31 -14.28 13.58
CA ASN A 98 -11.26 -14.93 12.81
C ASN A 98 -10.00 -14.07 12.67
N VAL A 99 -10.08 -12.78 12.96
CA VAL A 99 -8.95 -11.84 12.91
C VAL A 99 -8.20 -11.94 14.22
N LYS A 100 -6.97 -12.41 14.19
CA LYS A 100 -6.13 -12.58 15.39
C LYS A 100 -5.29 -11.36 15.71
N GLN A 101 -4.70 -10.78 14.69
CA GLN A 101 -3.86 -9.58 14.84
C GLN A 101 -3.67 -8.90 13.48
N ALA A 102 -3.33 -7.61 13.52
CA ALA A 102 -2.74 -6.94 12.38
C ALA A 102 -1.21 -7.20 12.35
N ASP A 103 -0.68 -7.37 11.16
CA ASP A 103 0.73 -7.62 10.93
C ASP A 103 1.21 -6.81 9.72
N VAL A 104 2.51 -6.73 9.55
CA VAL A 104 3.13 -6.08 8.40
C VAL A 104 4.00 -7.09 7.67
N ASP A 105 3.62 -7.37 6.44
CA ASP A 105 4.45 -8.20 5.58
C ASP A 105 5.62 -7.37 5.03
N LEU A 106 6.81 -7.93 5.19
CA LEU A 106 8.07 -7.28 4.86
C LEU A 106 8.68 -7.92 3.63
N LYS A 107 8.92 -7.13 2.60
CA LYS A 107 9.63 -7.59 1.41
C LYS A 107 10.97 -6.85 1.30
N ARG A 108 12.04 -7.62 1.29
CA ARG A 108 13.40 -7.13 1.01
C ARG A 108 13.58 -6.99 -0.50
N ASN A 109 13.90 -5.80 -0.96
CA ASN A 109 14.26 -5.55 -2.35
C ASN A 109 15.78 -5.46 -2.48
N GLU A 110 16.39 -6.50 -3.03
CA GLU A 110 17.80 -6.49 -3.40
C GLU A 110 17.91 -5.92 -4.82
N ARG A 111 18.41 -4.70 -4.95
CA ARG A 111 18.81 -4.19 -6.26
C ARG A 111 20.12 -4.85 -6.66
N SER A 112 20.07 -5.64 -7.71
CA SER A 112 21.12 -6.55 -8.23
C SER A 112 22.51 -5.93 -8.44
N ASN A 113 22.68 -4.60 -8.49
CA ASN A 113 23.96 -3.98 -8.85
C ASN A 113 24.67 -3.23 -7.73
N ASN A 114 24.10 -3.16 -6.52
CA ASN A 114 24.79 -2.49 -5.41
C ASN A 114 24.34 -3.10 -4.08
N ARG A 115 25.13 -4.04 -3.55
CA ARG A 115 24.86 -4.78 -2.30
C ARG A 115 24.72 -3.87 -1.06
N LEU A 116 24.99 -2.57 -1.19
CA LEU A 116 24.95 -1.59 -0.11
C LEU A 116 23.58 -0.92 0.10
N HIS A 117 22.62 -1.08 -0.82
CA HIS A 117 21.29 -0.49 -0.68
C HIS A 117 20.19 -1.56 -0.60
N THR A 118 20.04 -2.13 0.59
CA THR A 118 18.87 -2.95 0.91
C THR A 118 17.71 -2.03 1.22
N SER A 119 16.67 -2.04 0.40
CA SER A 119 15.43 -1.33 0.70
C SER A 119 14.34 -2.30 1.15
N TYR A 120 13.60 -1.92 2.18
CA TYR A 120 12.48 -2.71 2.68
C TYR A 120 11.17 -2.05 2.24
N THR A 121 10.24 -2.88 1.84
CA THR A 121 8.87 -2.46 1.53
C THR A 121 7.90 -3.19 2.45
N TYR A 122 6.86 -2.50 2.85
CA TYR A 122 5.91 -2.89 3.87
C TYR A 122 4.52 -3.00 3.28
N GLN A 123 3.79 -4.06 3.62
CA GLN A 123 2.38 -4.23 3.28
C GLN A 123 1.60 -4.52 4.55
N LEU A 124 0.54 -3.74 4.80
CA LEU A 124 -0.34 -3.96 5.95
C LEU A 124 -1.25 -5.15 5.66
N CYS A 125 -1.31 -6.11 6.58
CA CYS A 125 -2.15 -7.29 6.50
C CYS A 125 -2.78 -7.61 7.85
N VAL A 126 -3.79 -8.45 7.84
CA VAL A 126 -4.32 -9.10 9.04
C VAL A 126 -4.07 -10.59 8.95
N VAL A 127 -3.81 -11.18 10.10
CA VAL A 127 -3.65 -12.62 10.27
C VAL A 127 -5.00 -13.19 10.68
N THR A 128 -5.52 -14.12 9.88
CA THR A 128 -6.78 -14.79 10.12
C THR A 128 -6.58 -16.29 10.31
N GLY A 129 -7.54 -16.95 10.99
CA GLY A 129 -7.54 -18.40 11.15
C GLY A 129 -6.92 -18.90 12.46
N ALA A 130 -7.03 -20.20 12.69
CA ALA A 130 -6.45 -20.89 13.85
C ALA A 130 -4.94 -21.06 13.72
N ALA A 131 -4.25 -21.36 14.82
CA ALA A 131 -2.78 -21.43 14.90
C ALA A 131 -2.12 -22.33 13.83
N GLN A 132 -2.81 -23.37 13.38
CA GLN A 132 -2.31 -24.31 12.37
C GLN A 132 -2.63 -23.90 10.92
N ASN A 133 -3.54 -22.94 10.71
CA ASN A 133 -3.99 -22.54 9.37
C ASN A 133 -4.09 -21.00 9.29
N ARG A 134 -2.97 -20.32 9.52
CA ARG A 134 -2.91 -18.86 9.49
C ARG A 134 -2.82 -18.36 8.05
N HIS A 135 -3.79 -17.55 7.66
CA HIS A 135 -3.77 -16.84 6.39
C HIS A 135 -3.51 -15.35 6.62
N ARG A 136 -2.69 -14.76 5.75
CA ARG A 136 -2.47 -13.31 5.73
C ARG A 136 -3.36 -12.69 4.67
N VAL A 137 -4.22 -11.79 5.07
CA VAL A 137 -5.09 -11.02 4.17
C VAL A 137 -4.55 -9.61 4.05
N ALA A 138 -4.17 -9.20 2.85
CA ALA A 138 -3.62 -7.88 2.60
C ALA A 138 -4.70 -6.79 2.69
N LEU A 139 -4.53 -5.84 3.61
CA LEU A 139 -5.39 -4.68 3.76
C LEU A 139 -4.98 -3.53 2.83
N SER A 140 -3.67 -3.36 2.60
CA SER A 140 -3.16 -2.34 1.68
C SER A 140 -3.00 -2.88 0.27
N HIS A 141 -3.12 -2.01 -0.73
CA HIS A 141 -3.03 -2.38 -2.16
C HIS A 141 -1.60 -2.68 -2.60
N GLY A 142 -0.68 -2.93 -1.80
CA GLY A 142 0.68 -3.29 -2.20
C GLY A 142 1.73 -2.84 -1.20
N TYR A 143 2.96 -3.09 -1.57
CA TYR A 143 4.12 -2.77 -0.76
C TYR A 143 4.50 -1.30 -0.92
N THR A 144 4.85 -0.65 0.18
CA THR A 144 5.33 0.74 0.22
C THR A 144 6.54 0.86 1.12
N THR A 145 7.41 1.82 0.86
CA THR A 145 8.58 2.12 1.71
C THR A 145 8.19 2.83 3.02
N SER A 146 6.92 3.20 3.18
CA SER A 146 6.45 3.95 4.35
C SER A 146 6.33 3.08 5.59
N ARG A 147 7.06 3.43 6.65
CA ARG A 147 6.95 2.81 7.99
C ARG A 147 5.63 3.11 8.69
N ARG A 148 4.75 3.94 8.11
CA ARG A 148 3.42 4.24 8.68
C ARG A 148 2.55 2.99 8.84
N HIS A 149 2.80 1.94 8.07
CA HIS A 149 2.09 0.67 8.20
C HIS A 149 2.35 -0.01 9.56
N LEU A 150 3.57 0.12 10.10
CA LEU A 150 3.88 -0.40 11.45
C LEU A 150 3.02 0.28 12.52
N VAL A 151 2.97 1.62 12.48
CA VAL A 151 2.14 2.40 13.42
C VAL A 151 0.66 2.08 13.25
N THR A 152 0.22 1.88 12.01
CA THR A 152 -1.18 1.53 11.72
C THR A 152 -1.52 0.13 12.24
N ALA A 153 -0.62 -0.85 12.04
CA ALA A 153 -0.80 -2.21 12.56
C ALA A 153 -0.89 -2.21 14.09
N GLN A 154 -0.01 -1.45 14.77
CA GLN A 154 -0.08 -1.32 16.23
C GLN A 154 -1.43 -0.78 16.70
N LYS A 155 -1.90 0.30 16.09
CA LYS A 155 -3.22 0.87 16.45
C LYS A 155 -4.39 -0.08 16.18
N ILE A 156 -4.31 -0.92 15.14
CA ILE A 156 -5.31 -1.97 14.91
C ILE A 156 -5.23 -3.01 16.03
N ASN A 157 -4.01 -3.42 16.44
CA ASN A 157 -3.83 -4.38 17.51
C ASN A 157 -4.31 -3.84 18.86
N ASP A 158 -4.07 -2.56 19.15
CA ASP A 158 -4.59 -1.89 20.33
C ASP A 158 -6.14 -1.90 20.30
N TRP A 159 -6.74 -1.60 19.14
CA TRP A 159 -8.18 -1.63 18.98
C TRP A 159 -8.77 -3.05 19.09
N LEU A 160 -8.07 -4.08 18.56
CA LEU A 160 -8.45 -5.48 18.68
C LEU A 160 -8.31 -6.03 20.12
N GLY A 161 -7.58 -5.32 21.00
CA GLY A 161 -7.28 -5.77 22.36
C GLY A 161 -6.10 -6.73 22.44
N VAL A 162 -5.19 -6.69 21.47
CA VAL A 162 -3.96 -7.51 21.41
C VAL A 162 -2.70 -6.62 21.25
N PRO A 163 -2.45 -5.68 22.18
CA PRO A 163 -1.40 -4.67 22.02
C PRO A 163 0.00 -5.27 21.93
N ASP A 164 0.24 -6.42 22.59
CA ASP A 164 1.55 -7.08 22.62
C ASP A 164 1.77 -8.04 21.43
N ALA A 165 0.87 -8.02 20.43
CA ALA A 165 1.04 -8.85 19.25
C ALA A 165 2.33 -8.47 18.51
N PRO A 166 3.24 -9.44 18.24
CA PRO A 166 4.48 -9.15 17.55
C PRO A 166 4.18 -8.68 16.12
N ILE A 167 4.55 -7.45 15.81
CA ILE A 167 4.54 -6.94 14.45
C ILE A 167 5.92 -7.21 13.85
N ALA A 168 5.99 -7.74 12.63
CA ALA A 168 7.25 -7.96 11.93
C ALA A 168 7.96 -6.61 11.72
N VAL A 169 8.76 -6.25 12.67
CA VAL A 169 9.64 -5.08 12.59
C VAL A 169 10.88 -5.56 11.88
N GLY A 170 11.11 -5.19 10.64
CA GLY A 170 12.31 -5.44 9.84
C GLY A 170 13.46 -6.26 10.43
N PRO A 171 14.55 -6.51 9.79
CA PRO A 171 15.58 -7.40 10.35
C PRO A 171 15.91 -6.94 11.77
N SER A 172 15.76 -7.85 12.71
CA SER A 172 16.15 -7.60 14.09
C SER A 172 17.63 -7.27 14.10
N MET A 173 18.11 -6.59 15.15
CA MET A 173 19.56 -6.38 15.30
C MET A 173 20.33 -7.72 15.28
N ALA A 174 19.67 -8.84 15.59
CA ALA A 174 20.23 -10.19 15.44
C ALA A 174 20.45 -10.56 13.97
N ASP A 175 19.48 -10.25 13.07
CA ASP A 175 19.63 -10.51 11.64
C ASP A 175 20.72 -9.63 11.02
N VAL A 176 20.86 -8.39 11.52
CA VAL A 176 21.96 -7.48 11.13
C VAL A 176 23.30 -8.03 11.60
N ALA A 177 23.37 -8.55 12.81
CA ALA A 177 24.58 -9.16 13.35
C ALA A 177 24.99 -10.44 12.59
N GLU A 178 24.02 -11.24 12.17
CA GLU A 178 24.25 -12.42 11.34
C GLU A 178 24.77 -12.06 9.94
N VAL A 179 24.22 -11.02 9.33
CA VAL A 179 24.71 -10.48 8.05
C VAL A 179 26.14 -9.92 8.19
N ILE A 180 26.45 -9.21 9.27
CA ILE A 180 27.81 -8.72 9.55
C ILE A 180 28.77 -9.90 9.75
N LYS A 181 28.34 -10.96 10.43
CA LYS A 181 29.12 -12.18 10.65
C LYS A 181 29.37 -12.95 9.35
N THR A 182 28.38 -13.04 8.45
CA THR A 182 28.51 -13.67 7.12
C THR A 182 29.35 -12.85 6.16
N LEU A 183 29.40 -11.53 6.31
CA LEU A 183 30.24 -10.63 5.51
C LEU A 183 31.72 -10.60 5.99
N GLY A 184 32.06 -11.33 7.03
CA GLY A 184 33.44 -11.50 7.45
C GLY A 184 34.07 -10.29 8.15
N PHE A 185 33.30 -9.27 8.54
CA PHE A 185 33.78 -8.08 9.26
C PHE A 185 34.13 -8.35 10.75
N GLY A 186 34.03 -9.59 11.19
CA GLY A 186 34.26 -10.00 12.59
C GLY A 186 35.59 -10.70 12.88
N LYS A 187 36.58 -10.66 12.00
CA LYS A 187 37.93 -11.16 12.26
C LYS A 187 38.94 -10.01 12.19
N SER A 188 39.07 -9.26 13.25
CA SER A 188 40.35 -8.64 13.57
C SER A 188 40.84 -9.28 14.88
N THR A 189 41.91 -9.99 14.74
CA THR A 189 42.81 -10.49 15.78
C THR A 189 43.14 -9.45 16.83
#